data_f95e80181bb2f022eef6bfea91fc6a83
#
_entry.id   f95e80181bb2f022eef6bfea91fc6a83
#
_cell.length_a   1.000
_cell.length_b   1.000
_cell.length_c   1.000
_cell.angle_alpha   90.00
_cell.angle_beta   90.00
_cell.angle_gamma   90.00
#
_symmetry.space_group_name_H-M   'P 1'
#
loop_
_entity.id
_entity.type
_entity.pdbx_description
1 polymer ?
#
loop_
_entity_poly.entity_id
_entity_poly.type
_entity_poly.pdbx_seq_one_letter_code
_entity_poly.pdbx_strand_id
1 'polypeptide(L)'
;MTIFSKLLALIFIFMFVTCVLYVVFGQVTVRKLRKNPKTKDALGAEFVSGWDIINVAQALAFPASWINKLEESQLSFLYANAKILRENTTRLDRILGSVFYWIMMFSGLAGVMLVLLNSLGFIPE
;
A
#
# COMPACT_ATOMS: atom_id res chain seq x y z
N MET A 1 11.13 29.75 5.70
CA MET A 1 10.71 28.34 5.82
C MET A 1 11.85 27.48 6.31
N THR A 2 11.64 26.73 7.37
CA THR A 2 12.66 25.82 7.91
C THR A 2 12.84 24.60 7.01
N ILE A 3 13.95 23.88 7.18
CA ILE A 3 14.19 22.60 6.48
C ILE A 3 13.08 21.60 6.81
N PHE A 4 12.69 21.54 8.10
CA PHE A 4 11.58 20.68 8.54
C PHE A 4 10.29 20.99 7.78
N SER A 5 9.91 22.26 7.68
CA SER A 5 8.70 22.69 6.97
C SER A 5 8.72 22.31 5.49
N LYS A 6 9.87 22.48 4.83
CA LYS A 6 10.04 22.12 3.42
C LYS A 6 9.90 20.61 3.19
N LEU A 7 10.55 19.81 4.03
CA LEU A 7 10.46 18.36 3.95
C LEU A 7 9.05 17.87 4.28
N LEU A 8 8.42 18.47 5.28
CA LEU A 8 7.04 18.13 5.63
C LEU A 8 6.07 18.44 4.49
N ALA A 9 6.24 19.58 3.82
CA ALA A 9 5.43 19.94 2.66
C ALA A 9 5.60 18.94 1.52
N LEU A 10 6.83 18.49 1.25
CA LEU A 10 7.11 17.49 0.24
C LEU A 10 6.42 16.16 0.57
N ILE A 11 6.48 15.74 1.84
CA ILE A 11 5.82 14.51 2.30
C ILE A 11 4.30 14.63 2.13
N PHE A 12 3.70 15.77 2.45
CA PHE A 12 2.27 16.00 2.24
C PHE A 12 1.87 15.88 0.77
N ILE A 13 2.72 16.34 -0.15
CA ILE A 13 2.47 16.17 -1.59
C ILE A 13 2.43 14.68 -1.93
N PHE A 14 3.37 13.86 -1.45
CA PHE A 14 3.37 12.43 -1.68
C PHE A 14 2.17 11.74 -1.02
N MET A 15 1.77 12.17 0.16
CA MET A 15 0.57 11.64 0.83
C MET A 15 -0.70 11.96 0.04
N PHE A 16 -0.77 13.16 -0.54
CA PHE A 16 -1.89 13.52 -1.41
C PHE A 16 -1.95 12.63 -2.65
N VAL A 17 -0.80 12.39 -3.29
CA VAL A 17 -0.71 11.45 -4.42
C VAL A 17 -1.15 10.06 -3.99
N THR A 18 -0.74 9.61 -2.81
CA THR A 18 -1.15 8.32 -2.24
C THR A 18 -2.68 8.24 -2.11
N CYS A 19 -3.32 9.29 -1.60
CA CYS A 19 -4.79 9.33 -1.47
C CYS A 19 -5.48 9.23 -2.83
N VAL A 20 -4.98 9.93 -3.84
CA VAL A 20 -5.52 9.85 -5.20
C VAL A 20 -5.36 8.43 -5.75
N LEU A 21 -4.18 7.85 -5.59
CA LEU A 21 -3.92 6.47 -6.05
C LEU A 21 -4.77 5.45 -5.29
N TYR A 22 -5.02 5.65 -4.00
CA TYR A 22 -5.91 4.81 -3.21
C TYR A 22 -7.30 4.75 -3.83
N VAL A 23 -7.88 5.90 -4.16
CA VAL A 23 -9.20 5.97 -4.78
C VAL A 23 -9.19 5.35 -6.18
N VAL A 24 -8.21 5.70 -7.00
CA VAL A 24 -8.10 5.18 -8.38
C VAL A 24 -7.93 3.66 -8.37
N PHE A 25 -7.00 3.15 -7.58
CA PHE A 25 -6.76 1.71 -7.48
C PHE A 25 -7.99 0.97 -6.95
N GLY A 26 -8.66 1.54 -5.94
CA GLY A 26 -9.88 0.98 -5.39
C GLY A 26 -10.99 0.88 -6.43
N GLN A 27 -11.17 1.90 -7.25
CA GLN A 27 -12.23 1.92 -8.27
C GLN A 27 -11.88 1.11 -9.52
N VAL A 28 -10.61 1.11 -9.95
CA VAL A 28 -10.19 0.41 -11.16
C VAL A 28 -9.98 -1.09 -10.91
N THR A 29 -9.26 -1.44 -9.86
CA THR A 29 -8.82 -2.81 -9.62
C THR A 29 -9.63 -3.53 -8.55
N VAL A 30 -9.70 -2.97 -7.33
CA VAL A 30 -10.27 -3.68 -6.19
C VAL A 30 -11.77 -3.88 -6.35
N ARG A 31 -12.46 -2.91 -6.92
CA ARG A 31 -13.91 -3.02 -7.18
C ARG A 31 -14.24 -4.23 -8.04
N LYS A 32 -13.47 -4.47 -9.11
CA LYS A 32 -13.71 -5.64 -9.96
C LYS A 32 -13.36 -6.96 -9.26
N LEU A 33 -12.34 -6.95 -8.40
CA LEU A 33 -11.95 -8.12 -7.61
C LEU A 33 -13.01 -8.47 -6.57
N ARG A 34 -13.63 -7.48 -5.94
CA ARG A 34 -14.74 -7.69 -5.00
C ARG A 34 -15.94 -8.35 -5.65
N LYS A 35 -16.19 -8.06 -6.93
CA LYS A 35 -17.32 -8.59 -7.70
C LYS A 35 -17.05 -9.95 -8.35
N ASN A 36 -15.78 -10.32 -8.47
CA ASN A 36 -15.39 -11.57 -9.10
C ASN A 36 -15.50 -12.72 -8.10
N PRO A 37 -16.32 -13.76 -8.35
CA PRO A 37 -16.46 -14.91 -7.44
C PRO A 37 -15.15 -15.63 -7.15
N LYS A 38 -14.17 -15.57 -8.06
CA LYS A 38 -12.87 -16.21 -7.89
C LYS A 38 -11.96 -15.47 -6.91
N THR A 39 -12.18 -14.15 -6.71
CA THR A 39 -11.26 -13.30 -5.95
C THR A 39 -11.89 -12.66 -4.72
N LYS A 40 -13.22 -12.59 -4.63
CA LYS A 40 -13.90 -11.85 -3.55
C LYS A 40 -13.51 -12.29 -2.14
N ASP A 41 -13.20 -13.57 -1.95
CA ASP A 41 -12.81 -14.13 -0.65
C ASP A 41 -11.29 -14.18 -0.46
N ALA A 42 -10.51 -13.71 -1.43
CA ALA A 42 -9.05 -13.73 -1.41
C ALA A 42 -8.43 -12.38 -1.07
N LEU A 43 -9.21 -11.40 -0.60
CA LEU A 43 -8.76 -10.02 -0.40
C LEU A 43 -8.09 -9.77 0.96
N GLY A 44 -7.97 -10.79 1.80
CA GLY A 44 -7.34 -10.68 3.11
C GLY A 44 -8.29 -10.16 4.19
N ALA A 45 -7.76 -9.96 5.41
CA ALA A 45 -8.55 -9.47 6.53
C ALA A 45 -8.91 -7.99 6.34
N GLU A 46 -10.15 -7.64 6.67
CA GLU A 46 -10.63 -6.26 6.55
C GLU A 46 -10.95 -5.72 7.95
N PHE A 47 -9.98 -5.01 8.55
CA PHE A 47 -10.14 -4.41 9.89
C PHE A 47 -11.05 -3.19 9.87
N VAL A 48 -10.99 -2.41 8.78
CA VAL A 48 -11.86 -1.26 8.53
C VAL A 48 -12.25 -1.26 7.06
N SER A 49 -13.33 -0.59 6.73
CA SER A 49 -13.80 -0.49 5.35
C SER A 49 -12.70 0.10 4.45
N GLY A 50 -12.41 -0.57 3.35
CA GLY A 50 -11.36 -0.17 2.41
C GLY A 50 -9.98 -0.74 2.70
N TRP A 51 -9.81 -1.52 3.78
CA TRP A 51 -8.52 -2.14 4.09
C TRP A 51 -8.09 -3.15 3.02
N ASP A 52 -9.04 -3.77 2.34
CA ASP A 52 -8.78 -4.67 1.23
C ASP A 52 -7.99 -4.00 0.09
N ILE A 53 -8.16 -2.69 -0.11
CA ILE A 53 -7.40 -1.93 -1.11
C ILE A 53 -5.90 -2.02 -0.79
N ILE A 54 -5.53 -1.85 0.46
CA ILE A 54 -4.14 -1.96 0.92
C ILE A 54 -3.65 -3.41 0.81
N ASN A 55 -4.45 -4.39 1.21
CA ASN A 55 -4.11 -5.80 1.12
C ASN A 55 -3.85 -6.24 -0.33
N VAL A 56 -4.69 -5.81 -1.26
CA VAL A 56 -4.53 -6.14 -2.67
C VAL A 56 -3.28 -5.48 -3.24
N ALA A 57 -3.05 -4.20 -2.93
CA ALA A 57 -1.86 -3.49 -3.37
C ALA A 57 -0.58 -4.19 -2.88
N GLN A 58 -0.55 -4.61 -1.62
CA GLN A 58 0.56 -5.36 -1.04
C GLN A 58 0.82 -6.67 -1.80
N ALA A 59 -0.25 -7.42 -2.09
CA ALA A 59 -0.15 -8.70 -2.79
C ALA A 59 0.43 -8.53 -4.20
N LEU A 60 0.11 -7.43 -4.88
CA LEU A 60 0.59 -7.14 -6.22
C LEU A 60 1.98 -6.50 -6.23
N ALA A 61 2.38 -5.84 -5.13
CA ALA A 61 3.65 -5.13 -5.03
C ALA A 61 4.80 -6.01 -4.55
N PHE A 62 4.54 -6.99 -3.69
CA PHE A 62 5.58 -7.79 -3.08
C PHE A 62 6.22 -8.78 -4.07
N PRO A 63 7.56 -8.97 -4.00
CA PRO A 63 8.23 -10.02 -4.76
C PRO A 63 7.72 -11.41 -4.39
N ALA A 64 7.81 -12.36 -5.32
CA ALA A 64 7.33 -13.73 -5.11
C ALA A 64 7.96 -14.41 -3.88
N SER A 65 9.24 -14.14 -3.60
CA SER A 65 9.92 -14.69 -2.42
C SER A 65 9.30 -14.23 -1.10
N TRP A 66 8.87 -12.97 -1.03
CA TRP A 66 8.22 -12.41 0.16
C TRP A 66 6.81 -13.00 0.33
N ILE A 67 6.09 -13.18 -0.78
CA ILE A 67 4.76 -13.78 -0.78
C ILE A 67 4.81 -15.21 -0.26
N ASN A 68 5.79 -16.01 -0.69
CA ASN A 68 5.95 -17.38 -0.22
C ASN A 68 6.20 -17.43 1.30
N LYS A 69 7.01 -16.51 1.82
CA LYS A 69 7.23 -16.42 3.27
C LYS A 69 5.97 -16.05 4.03
N LEU A 70 5.15 -15.14 3.49
CA LEU A 70 3.90 -14.76 4.11
C LEU A 70 2.88 -15.90 4.11
N GLU A 71 2.81 -16.68 3.03
CA GLU A 71 1.91 -17.83 2.93
C GLU A 71 2.29 -18.95 3.92
N GLU A 72 3.57 -19.10 4.22
CA GLU A 72 4.06 -20.08 5.20
C GLU A 72 3.90 -19.60 6.65
N SER A 73 3.63 -18.31 6.86
CA SER A 73 3.51 -17.76 8.22
C SER A 73 2.14 -18.06 8.82
N GLN A 74 2.09 -18.05 10.16
CA GLN A 74 0.83 -18.22 10.90
C GLN A 74 -0.13 -17.03 10.69
N LEU A 75 0.38 -15.91 10.18
CA LEU A 75 -0.40 -14.71 9.91
C LEU A 75 -0.89 -14.63 8.47
N SER A 76 -0.76 -15.70 7.70
CA SER A 76 -1.16 -15.73 6.28
C SER A 76 -2.63 -15.37 6.07
N PHE A 77 -3.50 -15.65 7.05
CA PHE A 77 -4.93 -15.30 6.96
C PHE A 77 -5.19 -13.78 6.94
N LEU A 78 -4.23 -12.97 7.39
CA LEU A 78 -4.35 -11.50 7.39
C LEU A 78 -4.07 -10.88 6.02
N TYR A 79 -3.41 -11.62 5.14
CA TYR A 79 -2.95 -11.12 3.85
C TYR A 79 -3.82 -11.62 2.72
N ALA A 80 -3.92 -10.84 1.66
CA ALA A 80 -4.60 -11.26 0.45
C ALA A 80 -3.87 -12.44 -0.20
N ASN A 81 -4.63 -13.30 -0.90
CA ASN A 81 -4.04 -14.42 -1.64
C ASN A 81 -3.44 -13.90 -2.95
N ALA A 82 -2.15 -13.62 -2.94
CA ALA A 82 -1.45 -12.99 -4.05
C ALA A 82 -1.52 -13.81 -5.35
N LYS A 83 -1.44 -15.13 -5.25
CA LYS A 83 -1.47 -16.01 -6.43
C LYS A 83 -2.80 -15.85 -7.19
N ILE A 84 -3.91 -15.96 -6.47
CA ILE A 84 -5.25 -15.82 -7.06
C ILE A 84 -5.44 -14.42 -7.62
N LEU A 85 -5.01 -13.39 -6.89
CA LEU A 85 -5.15 -12.00 -7.31
C LEU A 85 -4.31 -11.72 -8.57
N ARG A 86 -3.09 -12.22 -8.64
CA ARG A 86 -2.22 -12.05 -9.81
C ARG A 86 -2.78 -12.73 -11.05
N GLU A 87 -3.41 -13.89 -10.89
CA GLU A 87 -4.04 -14.61 -12.00
C GLU A 87 -5.26 -13.89 -12.56
N ASN A 88 -5.92 -13.05 -11.75
CA ASN A 88 -7.15 -12.34 -12.10
C ASN A 88 -6.98 -10.84 -12.30
N THR A 89 -5.74 -10.35 -12.42
CA THR A 89 -5.44 -8.94 -12.65
C THR A 89 -4.63 -8.77 -13.93
N THR A 90 -4.76 -7.57 -14.53
CA THR A 90 -3.98 -7.21 -15.71
C THR A 90 -2.63 -6.63 -15.27
N ARG A 91 -1.73 -6.46 -16.26
CA ARG A 91 -0.45 -5.81 -16.03
C ARG A 91 -0.63 -4.40 -15.49
N LEU A 92 -1.61 -3.65 -16.02
CA LEU A 92 -1.92 -2.30 -15.55
C LEU A 92 -2.35 -2.31 -14.07
N ASP A 93 -3.20 -3.26 -13.67
CA ASP A 93 -3.63 -3.41 -12.27
C ASP A 93 -2.43 -3.60 -11.34
N ARG A 94 -1.49 -4.45 -11.74
CA ARG A 94 -0.31 -4.76 -10.93
C ARG A 94 0.64 -3.56 -10.84
N ILE A 95 0.83 -2.83 -11.92
CA ILE A 95 1.65 -1.62 -11.92
C ILE A 95 1.01 -0.57 -11.01
N LEU A 96 -0.29 -0.33 -11.17
CA LEU A 96 -1.02 0.65 -10.36
C LEU A 96 -0.96 0.31 -8.87
N GLY A 97 -1.19 -0.95 -8.52
CA GLY A 97 -1.12 -1.42 -7.13
C GLY A 97 0.28 -1.28 -6.54
N SER A 98 1.31 -1.64 -7.31
CA SER A 98 2.70 -1.54 -6.86
C SER A 98 3.11 -0.08 -6.64
N VAL A 99 2.78 0.80 -7.56
CA VAL A 99 3.09 2.23 -7.44
C VAL A 99 2.39 2.82 -6.20
N PHE A 100 1.10 2.54 -6.05
CA PHE A 100 0.33 3.00 -4.89
C PHE A 100 0.95 2.51 -3.57
N TYR A 101 1.23 1.21 -3.46
CA TYR A 101 1.74 0.61 -2.23
C TYR A 101 3.10 1.18 -1.85
N TRP A 102 4.03 1.26 -2.79
CA TRP A 102 5.38 1.74 -2.49
C TRP A 102 5.44 3.24 -2.21
N ILE A 103 4.63 4.05 -2.90
CA ILE A 103 4.53 5.49 -2.57
C ILE A 103 3.92 5.67 -1.18
N MET A 104 2.88 4.90 -0.85
CA MET A 104 2.26 4.94 0.47
C MET A 104 3.26 4.58 1.57
N MET A 105 4.00 3.48 1.40
CA MET A 105 4.99 3.03 2.39
C MET A 105 6.13 4.01 2.52
N PHE A 106 6.64 4.52 1.39
CA PHE A 106 7.75 5.48 1.39
C PHE A 106 7.36 6.78 2.09
N SER A 107 6.20 7.34 1.76
CA SER A 107 5.74 8.60 2.36
C SER A 107 5.43 8.43 3.85
N GLY A 108 4.84 7.31 4.25
CA GLY A 108 4.57 7.02 5.65
C GLY A 108 5.84 6.89 6.47
N LEU A 109 6.81 6.11 5.99
CA LEU A 109 8.10 5.94 6.66
C LEU A 109 8.89 7.24 6.70
N ALA A 110 8.91 8.00 5.60
CA ALA A 110 9.58 9.29 5.55
C ALA A 110 8.99 10.28 6.55
N GLY A 111 7.66 10.30 6.68
CA GLY A 111 6.96 11.14 7.66
C GLY A 111 7.32 10.80 9.09
N VAL A 112 7.31 9.50 9.43
CA VAL A 112 7.68 9.03 10.77
C VAL A 112 9.13 9.37 11.07
N MET A 113 10.05 9.13 10.14
CA MET A 113 11.48 9.44 10.31
C MET A 113 11.71 10.93 10.47
N LEU A 114 11.03 11.75 9.69
CA LEU A 114 11.14 13.22 9.79
C LEU A 114 10.71 13.71 11.18
N VAL A 115 9.57 13.23 11.67
CA VAL A 115 9.07 13.63 13.00
C VAL A 115 10.03 13.17 14.11
N LEU A 116 10.54 11.93 14.02
CA LEU A 116 11.50 11.41 15.01
C LEU A 116 12.79 12.23 15.01
N LEU A 117 13.36 12.49 13.85
CA LEU A 117 14.61 13.26 13.73
C LEU A 117 14.43 14.68 14.24
N ASN A 118 13.31 15.31 13.95
CA ASN A 118 13.01 16.64 14.47
C ASN A 118 12.86 16.63 15.99
N SER A 119 12.17 15.63 16.55
CA SER A 119 11.98 15.49 18.00
C SER A 119 13.30 15.24 18.73
N LEU A 120 14.24 14.55 18.09
CA LEU A 120 15.55 14.26 18.67
C LEU A 120 16.58 15.38 18.45
N GLY A 121 16.19 16.45 17.74
CA GLY A 121 17.07 17.61 17.53
C GLY A 121 18.08 17.45 16.40
N PHE A 122 17.95 16.46 15.53
CA PHE A 122 18.87 16.23 14.42
C PHE A 122 18.60 17.13 13.21
N ILE A 123 17.44 17.78 13.12
CA ILE A 123 17.11 18.64 12.00
C ILE A 123 17.36 20.08 12.40
N PRO A 124 18.23 20.81 11.67
CA PRO A 124 18.50 22.21 11.97
C PRO A 124 17.30 23.11 11.66
N GLU A 125 17.09 24.11 12.48
CA GLU A 125 16.06 25.12 12.27
C GLU A 125 16.62 26.37 11.59
#